data_f96cf5d55815483c61ce5c214e14335e
#
_entry.id   f96cf5d55815483c61ce5c214e14335e
#
_cell.length_a   1.000
_cell.length_b   1.000
_cell.length_c   1.000
_cell.angle_alpha   90.00
_cell.angle_beta   90.00
_cell.angle_gamma   90.00
#
_symmetry.space_group_name_H-M   'P 1'
#
loop_
_entity.id
_entity.type
_entity.pdbx_description
1 polymer ?
#
loop_
_entity_poly.entity_id
_entity_poly.type
_entity_poly.pdbx_seq_one_letter_code
_entity_poly.pdbx_strand_id
1 'polypeptide(L)'
;VLAKTLFFAYRLVGLRLGSYLGGRLGLLAGKISPDGQRAADNLAKAMPHLSEAEQEQVKLACFEQVGRVFGEMAHLPKIAREADSRLSIEGAEHVEAALPDGGPAIFIGGHFANWEVVMLGIQRLVGDTGALYREPKNVFMRKWLLNQRDAFMPIKIPAGPEGSRELLKTLKGGTSVALLIDQSLPQGDPITFMG
;
A
#
# COMPACT_ATOMS: atom_id res chain seq x y z
N VAL A 1 4.24 -13.36 18.09
CA VAL A 1 4.95 -14.58 17.66
C VAL A 1 4.42 -15.04 16.30
N LEU A 2 3.12 -15.34 16.15
CA LEU A 2 2.51 -15.92 14.94
C LEU A 2 2.86 -15.15 13.64
N ALA A 3 2.70 -13.82 13.63
CA ALA A 3 2.98 -13.02 12.43
C ALA A 3 4.44 -13.12 11.98
N LYS A 4 5.40 -13.09 12.92
CA LYS A 4 6.83 -13.26 12.58
C LYS A 4 7.11 -14.63 11.98
N THR A 5 6.52 -15.69 12.55
CA THR A 5 6.66 -17.05 12.02
C THR A 5 6.10 -17.14 10.60
N LEU A 6 4.95 -16.53 10.34
CA LEU A 6 4.33 -16.50 9.02
C LEU A 6 5.20 -15.76 8.00
N PHE A 7 5.71 -14.57 8.32
CA PHE A 7 6.61 -13.83 7.42
C PHE A 7 7.95 -14.55 7.19
N PHE A 8 8.47 -15.23 8.21
CA PHE A 8 9.65 -16.07 8.03
C PHE A 8 9.36 -17.25 7.08
N ALA A 9 8.21 -17.91 7.23
CA ALA A 9 7.79 -18.97 6.32
C ALA A 9 7.64 -18.45 4.88
N TYR A 10 7.00 -17.29 4.66
CA TYR A 10 6.94 -16.67 3.34
C TYR A 10 8.33 -16.43 2.75
N ARG A 11 9.28 -15.97 3.56
CA ARG A 11 10.65 -15.72 3.10
C ARG A 11 11.37 -17.00 2.65
N LEU A 12 11.12 -18.13 3.30
CA LEU A 12 11.71 -19.42 2.95
C LEU A 12 11.18 -19.98 1.63
N VAL A 13 9.88 -19.84 1.37
CA VAL A 13 9.26 -20.41 0.17
C VAL A 13 9.49 -19.57 -1.10
N GLY A 14 10.01 -18.36 -0.96
CA GLY A 14 10.28 -17.46 -2.07
C GLY A 14 9.06 -16.65 -2.52
N LEU A 15 9.30 -15.62 -3.34
CA LEU A 15 8.31 -14.59 -3.68
C LEU A 15 7.04 -15.16 -4.33
N ARG A 16 7.19 -16.01 -5.35
CA ARG A 16 6.03 -16.51 -6.11
C ARG A 16 5.12 -17.40 -5.25
N LEU A 17 5.72 -18.33 -4.51
CA LEU A 17 4.94 -19.23 -3.66
C LEU A 17 4.41 -18.48 -2.43
N GLY A 18 5.16 -17.53 -1.86
CA GLY A 18 4.71 -16.65 -0.79
C GLY A 18 3.49 -15.83 -1.18
N SER A 19 3.51 -15.19 -2.36
CA SER A 19 2.37 -14.47 -2.92
C SER A 19 1.15 -15.39 -3.11
N TYR A 20 1.35 -16.57 -3.71
CA TYR A 20 0.26 -17.54 -3.91
C TYR A 20 -0.37 -18.00 -2.59
N LEU A 21 0.45 -18.42 -1.63
CA LEU A 21 -0.04 -18.85 -0.32
C LEU A 21 -0.72 -17.71 0.44
N GLY A 22 -0.18 -16.50 0.37
CA GLY A 22 -0.80 -15.30 0.90
C GLY A 22 -2.18 -15.07 0.30
N GLY A 23 -2.31 -15.16 -1.01
CA GLY A 23 -3.59 -15.05 -1.72
C GLY A 23 -4.61 -16.11 -1.27
N ARG A 24 -4.20 -17.36 -1.10
CA ARG A 24 -5.10 -18.43 -0.59
C ARG A 24 -5.58 -18.17 0.82
N LEU A 25 -4.71 -17.64 1.70
CA LEU A 25 -5.11 -17.22 3.05
C LEU A 25 -6.03 -15.99 3.00
N GLY A 26 -5.78 -15.05 2.09
CA GLY A 26 -6.67 -13.92 1.85
C GLY A 26 -8.08 -14.36 1.44
N LEU A 27 -8.20 -15.27 0.47
CA LEU A 27 -9.50 -15.85 0.08
C LEU A 27 -10.24 -16.49 1.26
N LEU A 28 -9.54 -17.23 2.10
CA LEU A 28 -10.15 -17.82 3.30
C LEU A 28 -10.64 -16.72 4.26
N ALA A 29 -9.81 -15.70 4.50
CA ALA A 29 -10.18 -14.57 5.34
C ALA A 29 -11.42 -13.83 4.81
N GLY A 30 -11.50 -13.59 3.50
CA GLY A 30 -12.67 -12.96 2.87
C GLY A 30 -13.98 -13.72 3.06
N LYS A 31 -13.90 -15.06 3.23
CA LYS A 31 -15.06 -15.91 3.46
C LYS A 31 -15.53 -15.96 4.91
N ILE A 32 -14.61 -15.91 5.87
CA ILE A 32 -14.93 -16.25 7.27
C ILE A 32 -14.68 -15.09 8.26
N SER A 33 -14.06 -13.99 7.84
CA SER A 33 -13.75 -12.91 8.77
C SER A 33 -14.88 -11.86 8.83
N PRO A 34 -14.99 -11.12 9.96
CA PRO A 34 -15.89 -9.96 10.04
C PRO A 34 -15.58 -8.88 8.99
N ASP A 35 -14.33 -8.76 8.58
CA ASP A 35 -13.93 -7.82 7.52
C ASP A 35 -14.47 -8.25 6.15
N GLY A 36 -14.62 -9.56 5.91
CA GLY A 36 -15.29 -10.09 4.71
C GLY A 36 -16.76 -9.69 4.66
N GLN A 37 -17.47 -9.74 5.78
CA GLN A 37 -18.86 -9.26 5.85
C GLN A 37 -18.95 -7.75 5.62
N ARG A 38 -18.08 -6.96 6.25
CA ARG A 38 -18.02 -5.51 6.05
C ARG A 38 -17.75 -5.12 4.59
N ALA A 39 -16.86 -5.88 3.92
CA ALA A 39 -16.57 -5.67 2.51
C ALA A 39 -17.80 -5.99 1.63
N ALA A 40 -18.56 -7.03 1.95
CA ALA A 40 -19.82 -7.33 1.25
C ALA A 40 -20.83 -6.19 1.41
N ASP A 41 -21.03 -5.68 2.64
CA ASP A 41 -21.94 -4.56 2.91
C ASP A 41 -21.53 -3.28 2.16
N ASN A 42 -20.24 -3.04 2.05
CA ASN A 42 -19.69 -1.89 1.31
C ASN A 42 -19.89 -2.06 -0.21
N LEU A 43 -19.66 -3.24 -0.75
CA LEU A 43 -19.88 -3.54 -2.17
C LEU A 43 -21.35 -3.41 -2.56
N ALA A 44 -22.27 -3.89 -1.75
CA ALA A 44 -23.70 -3.74 -1.98
C ALA A 44 -24.12 -2.27 -2.11
N LYS A 45 -23.47 -1.37 -1.36
CA LYS A 45 -23.71 0.09 -1.44
C LYS A 45 -23.02 0.75 -2.62
N ALA A 46 -21.75 0.38 -2.88
CA ALA A 46 -20.93 1.03 -3.89
C ALA A 46 -21.20 0.53 -5.31
N MET A 47 -21.61 -0.73 -5.45
CA MET A 47 -21.85 -1.42 -6.73
C MET A 47 -23.23 -2.12 -6.75
N PRO A 48 -24.33 -1.38 -6.54
CA PRO A 48 -25.68 -1.97 -6.49
C PRO A 48 -26.16 -2.55 -7.83
N HIS A 49 -25.46 -2.23 -8.92
CA HIS A 49 -25.74 -2.74 -10.26
C HIS A 49 -25.19 -4.15 -10.51
N LEU A 50 -24.29 -4.64 -9.65
CA LEU A 50 -23.76 -6.00 -9.71
C LEU A 50 -24.68 -6.98 -8.98
N SER A 51 -24.82 -8.18 -9.53
CA SER A 51 -25.48 -9.28 -8.83
C SER A 51 -24.71 -9.70 -7.58
N GLU A 52 -25.37 -10.36 -6.64
CA GLU A 52 -24.73 -10.87 -5.42
C GLU A 52 -23.53 -11.79 -5.73
N ALA A 53 -23.63 -12.60 -6.79
CA ALA A 53 -22.54 -13.48 -7.21
C ALA A 53 -21.32 -12.67 -7.72
N GLU A 54 -21.56 -11.61 -8.48
CA GLU A 54 -20.48 -10.71 -8.96
C GLU A 54 -19.87 -9.94 -7.80
N GLN A 55 -20.67 -9.41 -6.86
CA GLN A 55 -20.18 -8.75 -5.65
C GLN A 55 -19.31 -9.70 -4.81
N GLU A 56 -19.73 -10.97 -4.66
CA GLU A 56 -18.93 -12.00 -3.96
C GLU A 56 -17.60 -12.26 -4.66
N GLN A 57 -17.58 -12.34 -5.99
CA GLN A 57 -16.34 -12.49 -6.77
C GLN A 57 -15.40 -11.32 -6.58
N VAL A 58 -15.89 -10.08 -6.67
CA VAL A 58 -15.10 -8.86 -6.45
C VAL A 58 -14.51 -8.85 -5.02
N LYS A 59 -15.35 -9.13 -4.01
CA LYS A 59 -14.91 -9.23 -2.62
C LYS A 59 -13.76 -10.23 -2.46
N LEU A 60 -13.94 -11.45 -2.97
CA LEU A 60 -12.92 -12.49 -2.84
C LEU A 60 -11.63 -12.14 -3.60
N ALA A 61 -11.74 -11.51 -4.77
CA ALA A 61 -10.57 -11.03 -5.51
C ALA A 61 -9.81 -9.95 -4.74
N CYS A 62 -10.49 -9.02 -4.09
CA CYS A 62 -9.86 -8.03 -3.21
C CYS A 62 -9.10 -8.69 -2.05
N PHE A 63 -9.74 -9.65 -1.37
CA PHE A 63 -9.09 -10.37 -0.27
C PHE A 63 -7.91 -11.23 -0.72
N GLU A 64 -8.02 -11.87 -1.89
CA GLU A 64 -6.89 -12.58 -2.50
C GLU A 64 -5.73 -11.64 -2.75
N GLN A 65 -6.00 -10.47 -3.34
CA GLN A 65 -4.96 -9.49 -3.65
C GLN A 65 -4.29 -8.96 -2.39
N VAL A 66 -5.04 -8.58 -1.36
CA VAL A 66 -4.48 -8.18 -0.06
C VAL A 66 -3.63 -9.30 0.54
N GLY A 67 -4.10 -10.54 0.48
CA GLY A 67 -3.34 -11.70 0.94
C GLY A 67 -2.02 -11.88 0.19
N ARG A 68 -2.00 -11.69 -1.14
CA ARG A 68 -0.77 -11.69 -1.96
C ARG A 68 0.22 -10.63 -1.49
N VAL A 69 -0.23 -9.40 -1.26
CA VAL A 69 0.61 -8.31 -0.75
C VAL A 69 1.27 -8.71 0.57
N PHE A 70 0.53 -9.32 1.50
CA PHE A 70 1.12 -9.80 2.76
C PHE A 70 2.20 -10.88 2.53
N GLY A 71 1.98 -11.80 1.60
CA GLY A 71 2.99 -12.79 1.21
C GLY A 71 4.25 -12.17 0.58
N GLU A 72 4.07 -11.10 -0.18
CA GLU A 72 5.13 -10.35 -0.88
C GLU A 72 5.91 -9.43 0.05
N MET A 73 5.30 -8.92 1.14
CA MET A 73 5.97 -8.03 2.09
C MET A 73 7.28 -8.60 2.65
N ALA A 74 7.38 -9.93 2.79
CA ALA A 74 8.61 -10.58 3.24
C ALA A 74 9.76 -10.46 2.23
N HIS A 75 9.47 -10.06 1.00
CA HIS A 75 10.39 -10.00 -0.12
C HIS A 75 10.64 -8.57 -0.63
N LEU A 76 10.09 -7.53 0.01
CA LEU A 76 10.24 -6.14 -0.42
C LEU A 76 11.70 -5.73 -0.69
N PRO A 77 12.68 -6.06 0.17
CA PRO A 77 14.08 -5.74 -0.13
C PRO A 77 14.62 -6.46 -1.38
N LYS A 78 14.12 -7.63 -1.71
CA LYS A 78 14.47 -8.33 -2.95
C LYS A 78 13.81 -7.66 -4.16
N ILE A 79 12.53 -7.32 -4.06
CA ILE A 79 11.78 -6.61 -5.11
C ILE A 79 12.48 -5.28 -5.42
N ALA A 80 12.89 -4.53 -4.40
CA ALA A 80 13.59 -3.26 -4.56
C ALA A 80 14.94 -3.41 -5.29
N ARG A 81 15.74 -4.42 -4.93
CA ARG A 81 17.02 -4.69 -5.61
C ARG A 81 16.87 -5.14 -7.05
N GLU A 82 15.79 -5.87 -7.36
CA GLU A 82 15.51 -6.41 -8.69
C GLU A 82 14.51 -5.54 -9.47
N ALA A 83 14.32 -4.28 -9.06
CA ALA A 83 13.27 -3.41 -9.58
C ALA A 83 13.39 -3.19 -11.10
N ASP A 84 14.59 -3.04 -11.63
CA ASP A 84 14.81 -2.82 -13.08
C ASP A 84 14.28 -3.96 -13.95
N SER A 85 14.32 -5.19 -13.43
CA SER A 85 13.84 -6.37 -14.15
C SER A 85 12.39 -6.76 -13.80
N ARG A 86 11.79 -6.14 -12.76
CA ARG A 86 10.47 -6.53 -12.24
C ARG A 86 9.40 -5.48 -12.42
N LEU A 87 9.78 -4.22 -12.52
CA LEU A 87 8.84 -3.10 -12.62
C LEU A 87 8.93 -2.46 -13.99
N SER A 88 7.78 -2.24 -14.59
CA SER A 88 7.59 -1.29 -15.66
C SER A 88 6.72 -0.13 -15.15
N ILE A 89 7.07 1.09 -15.52
CA ILE A 89 6.30 2.28 -15.18
C ILE A 89 5.71 2.82 -16.49
N GLU A 90 4.40 2.81 -16.56
CA GLU A 90 3.65 3.41 -17.65
C GLU A 90 3.17 4.80 -17.23
N GLY A 91 3.17 5.78 -18.13
CA GLY A 91 2.75 7.15 -17.83
C GLY A 91 3.82 7.99 -17.13
N ALA A 92 5.10 7.57 -17.13
CA ALA A 92 6.21 8.35 -16.58
C ALA A 92 6.28 9.77 -17.21
N GLU A 93 5.94 9.87 -18.49
CA GLU A 93 5.87 11.12 -19.26
C GLU A 93 4.89 12.13 -18.66
N HIS A 94 3.84 11.69 -17.99
CA HIS A 94 2.90 12.59 -17.31
C HIS A 94 3.52 13.21 -16.06
N VAL A 95 4.36 12.48 -15.35
CA VAL A 95 5.10 13.01 -14.19
C VAL A 95 6.14 14.02 -14.67
N GLU A 96 6.90 13.69 -15.71
CA GLU A 96 7.88 14.59 -16.30
C GLU A 96 7.22 15.90 -16.82
N ALA A 97 6.09 15.78 -17.50
CA ALA A 97 5.33 16.95 -17.99
C ALA A 97 4.76 17.81 -16.84
N ALA A 98 4.36 17.19 -15.72
CA ALA A 98 3.83 17.90 -14.56
C ALA A 98 4.93 18.57 -13.70
N LEU A 99 6.18 18.11 -13.82
CA LEU A 99 7.32 18.57 -13.05
C LEU A 99 8.50 18.99 -13.95
N PRO A 100 8.32 19.93 -14.86
CA PRO A 100 9.34 20.28 -15.85
C PRO A 100 10.63 20.79 -15.20
N ASP A 101 10.54 21.43 -14.03
CA ASP A 101 11.68 21.97 -13.28
C ASP A 101 12.18 21.01 -12.19
N GLY A 102 11.66 19.77 -12.13
CA GLY A 102 12.03 18.78 -11.11
C GLY A 102 11.62 19.15 -9.69
N GLY A 103 10.60 20.00 -9.53
CA GLY A 103 10.10 20.45 -8.23
C GLY A 103 9.39 19.33 -7.46
N PRO A 104 9.10 19.55 -6.17
CA PRO A 104 8.41 18.56 -5.33
C PRO A 104 6.94 18.41 -5.73
N ALA A 105 6.43 17.19 -5.62
CA ALA A 105 5.03 16.84 -5.89
C ALA A 105 4.38 16.11 -4.74
N ILE A 106 3.04 16.13 -4.73
CA ILE A 106 2.22 15.27 -3.88
C ILE A 106 1.65 14.16 -4.75
N PHE A 107 2.14 12.93 -4.54
CA PHE A 107 1.59 11.74 -5.17
C PHE A 107 0.44 11.20 -4.36
N ILE A 108 -0.71 11.06 -4.97
CA ILE A 108 -1.93 10.54 -4.34
C ILE A 108 -2.27 9.20 -4.98
N GLY A 109 -2.50 8.19 -4.15
CA GLY A 109 -2.87 6.84 -4.59
C GLY A 109 -3.86 6.18 -3.64
N GLY A 110 -4.12 4.90 -3.90
CA GLY A 110 -4.95 4.03 -3.07
C GLY A 110 -4.28 2.69 -2.79
N HIS A 111 -4.90 1.89 -1.91
CA HIS A 111 -4.45 0.55 -1.58
C HIS A 111 -4.80 -0.47 -2.69
N PHE A 112 -4.37 -0.16 -3.93
CA PHE A 112 -4.55 -1.04 -5.07
C PHE A 112 -3.35 -1.97 -5.24
N ALA A 113 -3.59 -3.20 -5.61
CA ALA A 113 -2.56 -4.21 -5.84
C ALA A 113 -1.48 -4.22 -4.73
N ASN A 114 -0.19 -4.20 -5.08
CA ASN A 114 0.88 -4.06 -4.10
C ASN A 114 1.28 -2.59 -3.94
N TRP A 115 0.64 -1.89 -3.02
CA TRP A 115 0.89 -0.47 -2.73
C TRP A 115 2.32 -0.18 -2.23
N GLU A 116 3.04 -1.17 -1.71
CA GLU A 116 4.46 -1.00 -1.33
C GLU A 116 5.34 -0.77 -2.57
N VAL A 117 5.00 -1.43 -3.68
CA VAL A 117 5.71 -1.30 -4.96
C VAL A 117 5.45 0.06 -5.62
N VAL A 118 4.30 0.67 -5.37
CA VAL A 118 3.99 2.04 -5.86
C VAL A 118 5.03 3.03 -5.35
N MET A 119 5.40 2.96 -4.07
CA MET A 119 6.43 3.82 -3.49
C MET A 119 7.78 3.65 -4.17
N LEU A 120 8.15 2.41 -4.48
CA LEU A 120 9.37 2.11 -5.22
C LEU A 120 9.34 2.73 -6.63
N GLY A 121 8.18 2.68 -7.31
CA GLY A 121 7.99 3.32 -8.61
C GLY A 121 8.13 4.84 -8.54
N ILE A 122 7.49 5.49 -7.56
CA ILE A 122 7.58 6.95 -7.37
C ILE A 122 9.04 7.37 -7.11
N GLN A 123 9.75 6.65 -6.23
CA GLN A 123 11.15 6.95 -5.94
C GLN A 123 12.05 6.85 -7.19
N ARG A 124 11.74 5.96 -8.12
CA ARG A 124 12.48 5.84 -9.39
C ARG A 124 12.21 7.00 -10.34
N LEU A 125 11.04 7.61 -10.27
CA LEU A 125 10.67 8.75 -11.12
C LEU A 125 11.23 10.07 -10.61
N VAL A 126 11.16 10.30 -9.29
CA VAL A 126 11.44 11.63 -8.71
C VAL A 126 12.48 11.62 -7.59
N GLY A 127 13.14 10.48 -7.35
CA GLY A 127 14.12 10.33 -6.27
C GLY A 127 13.49 10.18 -4.89
N ASP A 128 14.20 10.60 -3.85
CA ASP A 128 13.75 10.46 -2.47
C ASP A 128 12.38 11.10 -2.25
N THR A 129 11.48 10.31 -1.67
CA THR A 129 10.08 10.69 -1.47
C THR A 129 9.65 10.34 -0.05
N GLY A 130 9.00 11.30 0.61
CA GLY A 130 8.40 11.09 1.92
C GLY A 130 7.08 10.32 1.80
N ALA A 131 6.91 9.24 2.56
CA ALA A 131 5.69 8.46 2.56
C ALA A 131 4.95 8.57 3.89
N LEU A 132 3.69 9.00 3.82
CA LEU A 132 2.79 8.98 4.98
C LEU A 132 2.36 7.53 5.25
N TYR A 133 2.54 7.06 6.47
CA TYR A 133 2.16 5.70 6.85
C TYR A 133 1.52 5.66 8.23
N ARG A 134 0.61 4.69 8.41
CA ARG A 134 0.06 4.38 9.74
C ARG A 134 0.93 3.36 10.43
N GLU A 135 1.40 3.68 11.64
CA GLU A 135 2.17 2.75 12.44
C GLU A 135 1.32 1.55 12.89
N PRO A 136 1.80 0.31 12.67
CA PRO A 136 1.18 -0.85 13.28
C PRO A 136 1.21 -0.74 14.81
N LYS A 137 0.09 -1.03 15.47
CA LYS A 137 -0.02 -1.02 16.94
C LYS A 137 0.96 -2.00 17.60
N ASN A 138 1.27 -3.11 16.94
CA ASN A 138 2.23 -4.08 17.42
C ASN A 138 3.66 -3.62 17.15
N VAL A 139 4.42 -3.32 18.21
CA VAL A 139 5.81 -2.80 18.14
C VAL A 139 6.75 -3.70 17.33
N PHE A 140 6.59 -5.02 17.43
CA PHE A 140 7.43 -5.96 16.69
C PHE A 140 7.12 -5.96 15.19
N MET A 141 5.84 -5.84 14.84
CA MET A 141 5.41 -5.70 13.44
C MET A 141 5.86 -4.38 12.86
N ARG A 142 5.74 -3.28 13.63
CA ARG A 142 6.22 -1.96 13.24
C ARG A 142 7.70 -1.99 12.87
N LYS A 143 8.55 -2.46 13.79
CA LYS A 143 10.00 -2.53 13.56
C LYS A 143 10.33 -3.41 12.35
N TRP A 144 9.68 -4.57 12.25
CA TRP A 144 9.90 -5.47 11.12
C TRP A 144 9.50 -4.83 9.79
N LEU A 145 8.32 -4.22 9.70
CA LEU A 145 7.82 -3.58 8.47
C LEU A 145 8.70 -2.40 8.06
N LEU A 146 9.09 -1.55 9.01
CA LEU A 146 9.97 -0.42 8.73
C LEU A 146 11.30 -0.89 8.14
N ASN A 147 11.90 -1.95 8.69
CA ASN A 147 13.13 -2.54 8.15
C ASN A 147 12.94 -3.09 6.72
N GLN A 148 11.74 -3.63 6.38
CA GLN A 148 11.49 -4.07 5.00
C GLN A 148 11.43 -2.89 4.02
N ARG A 149 11.00 -1.71 4.49
CA ARG A 149 10.83 -0.49 3.70
C ARG A 149 12.10 0.36 3.58
N ASP A 150 13.15 0.09 4.37
CA ASP A 150 14.38 0.89 4.39
C ASP A 150 15.05 0.99 3.00
N ALA A 151 14.88 -0.03 2.16
CA ALA A 151 15.49 -0.07 0.83
C ALA A 151 14.84 0.88 -0.21
N PHE A 152 13.61 1.38 0.04
CA PHE A 152 12.84 2.17 -0.95
C PHE A 152 11.92 3.23 -0.32
N MET A 153 12.01 3.44 0.97
CA MET A 153 11.23 4.45 1.69
C MET A 153 12.13 5.13 2.71
N PRO A 154 13.06 5.98 2.26
CA PRO A 154 14.03 6.62 3.15
C PRO A 154 13.36 7.56 4.15
N ILE A 155 12.33 8.28 3.73
CA ILE A 155 11.61 9.26 4.56
C ILE A 155 10.25 8.69 4.92
N LYS A 156 10.10 8.28 6.18
CA LYS A 156 8.89 7.66 6.73
C LYS A 156 8.16 8.65 7.64
N ILE A 157 7.02 9.14 7.21
CA ILE A 157 6.23 10.15 7.93
C ILE A 157 5.06 9.43 8.63
N PRO A 158 5.02 9.39 9.97
CA PRO A 158 3.92 8.74 10.69
C PRO A 158 2.62 9.54 10.55
N ALA A 159 1.48 8.87 10.39
CA ALA A 159 0.19 9.52 10.34
C ALA A 159 -0.17 10.19 11.68
N GLY A 160 -0.78 11.37 11.62
CA GLY A 160 -1.21 12.15 12.77
C GLY A 160 -0.77 13.62 12.69
N PRO A 161 -1.08 14.44 13.72
CA PRO A 161 -0.79 15.88 13.70
C PRO A 161 0.69 16.23 13.50
N GLU A 162 1.60 15.45 14.09
CA GLU A 162 3.04 15.62 13.90
C GLU A 162 3.47 15.23 12.48
N GLY A 163 2.93 14.15 11.96
CA GLY A 163 3.18 13.71 10.59
C GLY A 163 2.70 14.70 9.55
N SER A 164 1.57 15.38 9.78
CA SER A 164 1.10 16.43 8.88
C SER A 164 2.07 17.62 8.83
N ARG A 165 2.68 17.98 9.96
CA ARG A 165 3.71 19.04 10.01
C ARG A 165 4.98 18.59 9.30
N GLU A 166 5.43 17.36 9.52
CA GLU A 166 6.62 16.80 8.87
C GLU A 166 6.44 16.66 7.36
N LEU A 167 5.22 16.27 6.92
CA LEU A 167 4.87 16.22 5.51
C LEU A 167 5.00 17.59 4.83
N LEU A 168 4.45 18.64 5.44
CA LEU A 168 4.58 20.01 4.94
C LEU A 168 6.03 20.50 4.94
N LYS A 169 6.79 20.15 5.96
CA LYS A 169 8.22 20.50 6.04
C LYS A 169 9.02 19.80 4.95
N THR A 170 8.78 18.51 4.72
CA THR A 170 9.40 17.70 3.68
C THR A 170 9.13 18.31 2.31
N LEU A 171 7.87 18.65 2.02
CA LEU A 171 7.46 19.26 0.76
C LEU A 171 8.10 20.66 0.57
N LYS A 172 8.08 21.51 1.61
CA LYS A 172 8.74 22.83 1.58
C LYS A 172 10.27 22.73 1.42
N GLY A 173 10.86 21.63 1.87
CA GLY A 173 12.28 21.33 1.69
C GLY A 173 12.65 20.86 0.29
N GLY A 174 11.68 20.80 -0.65
CA GLY A 174 11.92 20.39 -2.04
C GLY A 174 11.83 18.89 -2.27
N THR A 175 11.31 18.12 -1.31
CA THR A 175 11.18 16.66 -1.42
C THR A 175 9.72 16.28 -1.65
N SER A 176 9.45 15.45 -2.63
CA SER A 176 8.12 14.93 -2.94
C SER A 176 7.56 14.09 -1.79
N VAL A 177 6.24 13.97 -1.73
CA VAL A 177 5.54 13.16 -0.72
C VAL A 177 4.48 12.29 -1.38
N ALA A 178 4.21 11.13 -0.77
CA ALA A 178 3.20 10.18 -1.26
C ALA A 178 2.23 9.80 -0.15
N LEU A 179 0.95 9.72 -0.52
CA LEU A 179 -0.16 9.44 0.38
C LEU A 179 -1.13 8.43 -0.25
N LEU A 180 -1.58 7.47 0.54
CA LEU A 180 -2.73 6.63 0.21
C LEU A 180 -3.96 7.22 0.92
N ILE A 181 -4.93 7.70 0.17
CA ILE A 181 -6.04 8.53 0.68
C ILE A 181 -7.40 7.79 0.77
N ASP A 182 -7.42 6.51 0.47
CA ASP A 182 -8.63 5.68 0.37
C ASP A 182 -9.09 5.04 1.69
N GLN A 183 -8.45 5.39 2.81
CA GLN A 183 -8.86 4.93 4.14
C GLN A 183 -9.50 6.05 4.95
N SER A 184 -10.60 5.73 5.64
CA SER A 184 -11.24 6.67 6.55
C SER A 184 -10.38 6.98 7.78
N LEU A 185 -10.40 8.23 8.22
CA LEU A 185 -9.79 8.68 9.45
C LEU A 185 -10.91 9.05 10.44
N PRO A 186 -11.14 8.29 11.53
CA PRO A 186 -12.25 8.53 12.45
C PRO A 186 -12.25 9.92 13.13
N GLN A 187 -11.07 10.53 13.26
CA GLN A 187 -10.89 11.87 13.83
C GLN A 187 -10.67 12.94 12.74
N GLY A 188 -10.88 12.62 11.48
CA GLY A 188 -10.76 13.56 10.37
C GLY A 188 -12.03 14.40 10.20
N ASP A 189 -11.86 15.60 9.65
CA ASP A 189 -12.98 16.41 9.23
C ASP A 189 -13.64 15.80 7.97
N PRO A 190 -14.98 15.78 7.88
CA PRO A 190 -15.64 15.34 6.67
C PRO A 190 -15.39 16.32 5.54
N ILE A 191 -15.00 15.80 4.39
CA ILE A 191 -14.81 16.59 3.17
C ILE A 191 -15.73 16.08 2.08
N THR A 192 -16.23 16.97 1.24
CA THR A 192 -16.93 16.59 0.02
C THR A 192 -15.89 16.18 -1.04
N PHE A 193 -16.06 15.01 -1.62
CA PHE A 193 -15.22 14.49 -2.68
C PHE A 193 -16.08 14.11 -3.88
N MET A 194 -15.87 14.79 -5.01
CA MET A 194 -16.60 14.61 -6.27
C MET A 194 -18.14 14.75 -6.19
N GLY A 195 -18.61 15.64 -5.29
CA GLY A 195 -20.04 15.90 -5.07
C GLY A 195 -20.64 15.03 -4.01
#